data_7147f3f88d758e227e9f19cb92a9ea01
#
_entry.id   7147f3f88d758e227e9f19cb92a9ea01
#
_cell.length_a   1.000
_cell.length_b   1.000
_cell.length_c   1.000
_cell.angle_alpha   90.00
_cell.angle_beta   90.00
_cell.angle_gamma   90.00
#
_symmetry.space_group_name_H-M   'P 1'
#
loop_
_entity.id
_entity.type
_entity.pdbx_description
1 polymer ?
#
loop_
_entity_poly.entity_id
_entity_poly.type
_entity_poly.pdbx_seq_one_letter_code
_entity_poly.pdbx_strand_id
1 'polypeptide(L)'
;LGIRLRFVRLFDLSPQNFNGTTVFAGGDGPSELNTEEPTASTPGQSILLTSIERFRRTTLLQQQGLPPAEIRRLGGGVTQFSVVTGTPEARVSLYDFGGFIQDDWKVSSSFSLGLGLRYERQSDVNSDYNFAPRVAFAWAFDRNNKKRGATVLRSGFGLFYSRLNQDLFLQADRFNGLNLEQFIVSDPLILDSFVGQPTAEELIQLGQPQTVRRIGADIRAPYTMQFAVTLERPLWHGTVLTMTYSQLRSLHTLRSRSIPDSPDRIYQYDTDGFFNQRRLGFTISTRLGRRFSLSANYDIGEAKSDTDGADSFPANPRDLQEDYSASALDARHRFSLNGSFSLPYSINVTPLVIIVSGTPFNITTGQDTNGDSIFNERPAFASDLSRPSVMVTSFGAFDRDPLPGMQPIPRNSGRAPVYATGSLRVSKVFRFNWPATKRAAHIPTQNPTTAAAKTAEKRFALNLSMQMWNLFNHANVGKPLGNLSSPLFGKSITIAGSYGAGDPLSGSRVIEVQARINF
;
A
#
# COMPACT_ATOMS: atom_id res chain seq x y z
N LEU A 1 -3.66 13.01 31.07
CA LEU A 1 -4.45 14.07 30.44
C LEU A 1 -3.58 14.82 29.43
N GLY A 2 -4.13 15.14 28.26
CA GLY A 2 -3.43 15.94 27.25
C GLY A 2 -4.38 16.58 26.27
N ILE A 3 -3.90 17.69 25.67
CA ILE A 3 -4.61 18.44 24.64
C ILE A 3 -3.65 18.61 23.47
N ARG A 4 -4.17 18.53 22.26
CA ARG A 4 -3.43 18.79 21.02
C ARG A 4 -4.26 19.72 20.14
N LEU A 5 -3.61 20.77 19.67
CA LEU A 5 -4.10 21.66 18.63
C LEU A 5 -3.14 21.58 17.46
N ARG A 6 -3.66 21.51 16.25
CA ARG A 6 -2.89 21.56 15.02
C ARG A 6 -3.60 22.50 14.05
N PHE A 7 -2.84 23.41 13.49
CA PHE A 7 -3.26 24.26 12.39
C PHE A 7 -2.38 23.97 11.17
N VAL A 8 -3.00 23.75 10.03
CA VAL A 8 -2.31 23.47 8.77
C VAL A 8 -2.82 24.46 7.73
N ARG A 9 -1.89 25.17 7.11
CA ARG A 9 -2.15 25.98 5.92
C ARG A 9 -1.29 25.45 4.79
N LEU A 10 -1.92 25.06 3.71
CA LEU A 10 -1.27 24.61 2.49
C LEU A 10 -1.50 25.63 1.38
N PHE A 11 -0.46 25.88 0.65
CA PHE A 11 -0.45 26.58 -0.62
C PHE A 11 0.29 25.70 -1.62
N ASP A 12 -0.32 25.43 -2.75
CA ASP A 12 0.27 24.60 -3.78
C ASP A 12 0.03 25.22 -5.15
N LEU A 13 1.10 25.25 -5.96
CA LEU A 13 1.09 25.69 -7.34
C LEU A 13 1.48 24.49 -8.21
N SER A 14 0.52 23.93 -8.94
CA SER A 14 0.74 22.72 -9.73
C SER A 14 0.11 22.83 -11.12
N PRO A 15 0.88 23.22 -12.14
CA PRO A 15 0.43 23.29 -13.53
C PRO A 15 0.42 21.90 -14.17
N GLN A 16 -0.42 20.99 -13.66
CA GLN A 16 -0.53 19.62 -14.18
C GLN A 16 -1.48 19.57 -15.37
N ASN A 17 -1.08 18.85 -16.41
CA ASN A 17 -1.89 18.51 -17.58
C ASN A 17 -2.39 19.70 -18.42
N PHE A 18 -1.72 20.82 -18.39
CA PHE A 18 -2.05 21.99 -19.25
C PHE A 18 -1.74 21.74 -20.74
N ASN A 19 -0.82 20.81 -21.04
CA ASN A 19 -0.50 20.40 -22.42
C ASN A 19 -1.36 19.24 -22.92
N GLY A 20 -2.28 18.74 -22.09
CA GLY A 20 -3.09 17.59 -22.40
C GLY A 20 -2.38 16.25 -22.29
N THR A 21 -3.15 15.20 -22.07
CA THR A 21 -2.71 13.81 -22.02
C THR A 21 -3.60 12.95 -22.88
N THR A 22 -2.98 12.17 -23.76
CA THR A 22 -3.64 11.24 -24.66
C THR A 22 -3.47 9.80 -24.17
N VAL A 23 -4.56 9.06 -24.09
CA VAL A 23 -4.57 7.64 -23.67
C VAL A 23 -4.94 6.75 -24.84
N PHE A 24 -4.24 5.63 -24.97
CA PHE A 24 -4.54 4.54 -25.90
C PHE A 24 -4.83 3.29 -25.07
N ALA A 25 -6.10 2.95 -24.90
CA ALA A 25 -6.50 1.69 -24.30
C ALA A 25 -6.49 0.57 -25.36
N GLY A 26 -6.27 -0.66 -24.94
CA GLY A 26 -6.49 -1.82 -25.78
C GLY A 26 -7.97 -1.99 -26.11
N GLY A 27 -8.29 -2.94 -26.99
CA GLY A 27 -9.66 -3.24 -27.39
C GLY A 27 -9.71 -4.01 -28.71
N ASP A 28 -10.91 -4.33 -29.17
CA ASP A 28 -11.07 -5.09 -30.41
C ASP A 28 -10.77 -4.21 -31.64
N GLY A 29 -10.20 -4.83 -32.66
CA GLY A 29 -9.91 -4.19 -33.94
C GLY A 29 -9.58 -5.20 -35.04
N PRO A 30 -9.53 -4.74 -36.31
CA PRO A 30 -9.30 -5.64 -37.46
C PRO A 30 -7.90 -6.26 -37.43
N SER A 31 -7.81 -7.49 -37.87
CA SER A 31 -6.55 -8.27 -37.89
C SER A 31 -5.58 -7.88 -39.01
N GLU A 32 -6.04 -7.19 -40.03
CA GLU A 32 -5.28 -6.96 -41.27
C GLU A 32 -3.98 -6.15 -41.10
N LEU A 33 -3.89 -5.35 -40.02
CA LEU A 33 -2.71 -4.56 -39.71
C LEU A 33 -1.88 -5.11 -38.54
N ASN A 34 -2.15 -6.37 -38.13
CA ASN A 34 -1.42 -6.96 -37.00
C ASN A 34 0.01 -7.35 -37.40
N THR A 35 1.00 -6.70 -36.79
CA THR A 35 2.43 -6.97 -37.01
C THR A 35 3.06 -7.83 -35.92
N GLU A 36 2.36 -8.06 -34.81
CA GLU A 36 2.87 -8.87 -33.69
C GLU A 36 2.77 -10.37 -34.04
N GLU A 37 1.72 -10.77 -34.82
CA GLU A 37 1.54 -12.13 -35.31
C GLU A 37 1.04 -12.13 -36.78
N PRO A 38 1.90 -11.87 -37.77
CA PRO A 38 1.48 -11.73 -39.17
C PRO A 38 0.89 -12.99 -39.80
N THR A 39 1.17 -14.15 -39.22
CA THR A 39 0.79 -15.47 -39.81
C THR A 39 -0.58 -15.96 -39.36
N ALA A 40 -1.20 -15.33 -38.32
CA ALA A 40 -2.46 -15.79 -37.75
C ALA A 40 -3.70 -15.01 -38.24
N SER A 41 -3.54 -14.02 -39.12
CA SER A 41 -4.62 -13.11 -39.49
C SER A 41 -5.43 -13.62 -40.69
N THR A 42 -6.69 -13.95 -40.43
CA THR A 42 -7.70 -14.12 -41.49
C THR A 42 -8.31 -12.72 -41.75
N PRO A 43 -8.31 -12.23 -43.01
CA PRO A 43 -8.89 -10.92 -43.32
C PRO A 43 -10.34 -10.82 -42.86
N GLY A 44 -10.70 -9.70 -42.22
CA GLY A 44 -12.04 -9.45 -41.68
C GLY A 44 -12.28 -9.99 -40.25
N GLN A 45 -11.31 -10.64 -39.63
CA GLN A 45 -11.43 -11.11 -38.26
C GLN A 45 -11.10 -9.96 -37.24
N SER A 46 -11.92 -9.85 -36.21
CA SER A 46 -11.62 -8.97 -35.09
C SER A 46 -10.68 -9.68 -34.10
N ILE A 47 -9.64 -8.98 -33.69
CA ILE A 47 -8.67 -9.44 -32.69
C ILE A 47 -8.55 -8.44 -31.56
N LEU A 48 -8.07 -8.90 -30.39
CA LEU A 48 -7.72 -8.00 -29.30
C LEU A 48 -6.42 -7.26 -29.63
N LEU A 49 -6.53 -5.93 -29.80
CA LEU A 49 -5.39 -5.03 -29.94
C LEU A 49 -4.88 -4.61 -28.56
N THR A 50 -3.58 -4.66 -28.39
CA THR A 50 -2.94 -4.06 -27.22
C THR A 50 -2.94 -2.53 -27.33
N SER A 51 -2.76 -1.85 -26.19
CA SER A 51 -2.61 -0.38 -26.15
C SER A 51 -1.43 0.10 -27.03
N ILE A 52 -0.33 -0.66 -27.04
CA ILE A 52 0.86 -0.38 -27.84
C ILE A 52 0.55 -0.54 -29.33
N GLU A 53 -0.14 -1.60 -29.72
CA GLU A 53 -0.51 -1.82 -31.10
C GLU A 53 -1.49 -0.76 -31.62
N ARG A 54 -2.45 -0.33 -30.78
CA ARG A 54 -3.33 0.78 -31.12
C ARG A 54 -2.55 2.08 -31.33
N PHE A 55 -1.62 2.42 -30.45
CA PHE A 55 -0.73 3.58 -30.62
C PHE A 55 0.10 3.50 -31.90
N ARG A 56 0.71 2.32 -32.18
CA ARG A 56 1.49 2.07 -33.39
C ARG A 56 0.65 2.28 -34.67
N ARG A 57 -0.55 1.70 -34.71
CA ARG A 57 -1.49 1.89 -35.83
C ARG A 57 -1.84 3.36 -36.02
N THR A 58 -2.15 4.04 -34.94
CA THR A 58 -2.46 5.47 -34.96
C THR A 58 -1.34 6.26 -35.63
N THR A 59 -0.10 6.07 -35.16
CA THR A 59 1.06 6.79 -35.70
C THR A 59 1.30 6.45 -37.18
N LEU A 60 1.24 5.19 -37.56
CA LEU A 60 1.44 4.73 -38.93
C LEU A 60 0.39 5.32 -39.88
N LEU A 61 -0.88 5.24 -39.52
CA LEU A 61 -2.00 5.69 -40.35
C LEU A 61 -2.08 7.22 -40.43
N GLN A 62 -1.69 7.93 -39.38
CA GLN A 62 -1.51 9.38 -39.41
C GLN A 62 -0.41 9.80 -40.38
N GLN A 63 0.71 9.09 -40.42
CA GLN A 63 1.79 9.35 -41.37
C GLN A 63 1.34 9.11 -42.84
N GLN A 64 0.37 8.23 -43.05
CA GLN A 64 -0.25 8.00 -44.34
C GLN A 64 -1.33 9.04 -44.72
N GLY A 65 -1.62 10.00 -43.80
CA GLY A 65 -2.60 11.06 -44.02
C GLY A 65 -4.06 10.63 -43.90
N LEU A 66 -4.36 9.50 -43.25
CA LEU A 66 -5.73 9.06 -43.03
C LEU A 66 -6.44 9.95 -41.99
N PRO A 67 -7.74 10.20 -42.17
CA PRO A 67 -8.53 10.97 -41.18
C PRO A 67 -8.74 10.14 -39.89
N PRO A 68 -8.95 10.81 -38.73
CA PRO A 68 -9.05 10.14 -37.43
C PRO A 68 -10.11 9.05 -37.36
N ALA A 69 -11.29 9.24 -37.95
CA ALA A 69 -12.36 8.23 -37.98
C ALA A 69 -11.95 6.96 -38.73
N GLU A 70 -11.21 7.10 -39.84
CA GLU A 70 -10.70 5.95 -40.59
C GLU A 70 -9.57 5.23 -39.83
N ILE A 71 -8.71 6.00 -39.15
CA ILE A 71 -7.68 5.45 -38.25
C ILE A 71 -8.34 4.59 -37.16
N ARG A 72 -9.45 5.08 -36.58
CA ARG A 72 -10.21 4.33 -35.57
C ARG A 72 -10.81 3.04 -36.14
N ARG A 73 -11.42 3.13 -37.32
CA ARG A 73 -11.99 1.96 -38.03
C ARG A 73 -10.94 0.86 -38.26
N LEU A 74 -9.69 1.25 -38.47
CA LEU A 74 -8.55 0.34 -38.66
C LEU A 74 -7.87 -0.06 -37.34
N GLY A 75 -8.53 0.20 -36.20
CA GLY A 75 -8.07 -0.22 -34.88
C GLY A 75 -7.03 0.71 -34.24
N GLY A 76 -6.76 1.88 -34.82
CA GLY A 76 -6.02 2.97 -34.21
C GLY A 76 -6.92 3.93 -33.41
N GLY A 77 -6.49 5.16 -33.27
CA GLY A 77 -7.24 6.25 -32.65
C GLY A 77 -7.10 6.35 -31.14
N VAL A 78 -7.22 7.58 -30.67
CA VAL A 78 -7.17 7.93 -29.24
C VAL A 78 -8.41 7.41 -28.55
N THR A 79 -8.26 6.82 -27.34
CA THR A 79 -9.40 6.32 -26.55
C THR A 79 -9.86 7.31 -25.49
N GLN A 80 -8.95 8.17 -25.03
CA GLN A 80 -9.30 9.25 -24.11
C GLN A 80 -8.29 10.39 -24.28
N PHE A 81 -8.77 11.59 -24.16
CA PHE A 81 -7.96 12.81 -24.06
C PHE A 81 -8.35 13.58 -22.80
N SER A 82 -7.39 14.14 -22.10
CA SER A 82 -7.67 15.03 -20.97
C SER A 82 -6.77 16.25 -21.00
N VAL A 83 -7.31 17.40 -20.65
CA VAL A 83 -6.61 18.68 -20.57
C VAL A 83 -7.14 19.50 -19.40
N VAL A 84 -6.32 20.37 -18.86
CA VAL A 84 -6.66 21.28 -17.76
C VAL A 84 -6.36 22.70 -18.17
N THR A 85 -7.23 23.63 -17.79
CA THR A 85 -7.02 25.09 -17.96
C THR A 85 -7.41 25.83 -16.68
N GLY A 86 -6.99 27.09 -16.53
CA GLY A 86 -7.33 27.95 -15.41
C GLY A 86 -6.15 28.34 -14.53
N THR A 87 -6.41 28.59 -13.25
CA THR A 87 -5.41 29.05 -12.28
C THR A 87 -4.87 27.87 -11.46
N PRO A 88 -3.57 27.52 -11.59
CA PRO A 88 -3.02 26.32 -10.96
C PRO A 88 -2.77 26.45 -9.45
N GLU A 89 -3.21 27.53 -8.83
CA GLU A 89 -3.11 27.74 -7.38
C GLU A 89 -4.25 27.07 -6.64
N ALA A 90 -3.92 26.42 -5.52
CA ALA A 90 -4.91 25.92 -4.57
C ALA A 90 -4.46 26.24 -3.12
N ARG A 91 -5.42 26.56 -2.25
CA ARG A 91 -5.15 26.94 -0.86
C ARG A 91 -6.13 26.28 0.07
N VAL A 92 -5.59 25.61 1.10
CA VAL A 92 -6.41 24.95 2.12
C VAL A 92 -5.90 25.30 3.50
N SER A 93 -6.82 25.58 4.40
CA SER A 93 -6.54 25.84 5.82
C SER A 93 -7.38 24.90 6.66
N LEU A 94 -6.74 24.03 7.43
CA LEU A 94 -7.40 23.04 8.29
C LEU A 94 -6.92 23.20 9.73
N TYR A 95 -7.80 22.91 10.68
CA TYR A 95 -7.44 22.80 12.09
C TYR A 95 -7.98 21.51 12.69
N ASP A 96 -7.17 20.92 13.57
CA ASP A 96 -7.51 19.72 14.32
C ASP A 96 -7.45 20.01 15.81
N PHE A 97 -8.44 19.51 16.53
CA PHE A 97 -8.45 19.46 17.98
C PHE A 97 -8.44 18.03 18.47
N GLY A 98 -7.70 17.73 19.53
CA GLY A 98 -7.74 16.46 20.22
C GLY A 98 -7.50 16.63 21.71
N GLY A 99 -8.37 16.04 22.54
CA GLY A 99 -8.22 15.96 23.98
C GLY A 99 -8.29 14.52 24.46
N PHE A 100 -7.52 14.15 25.49
CA PHE A 100 -7.60 12.80 26.03
C PHE A 100 -7.36 12.76 27.54
N ILE A 101 -7.98 11.75 28.16
CA ILE A 101 -7.74 11.30 29.52
C ILE A 101 -7.50 9.79 29.48
N GLN A 102 -6.49 9.34 30.19
CA GLN A 102 -6.16 7.92 30.31
C GLN A 102 -5.58 7.65 31.69
N ASP A 103 -5.90 6.49 32.23
CA ASP A 103 -5.35 5.99 33.49
C ASP A 103 -5.08 4.48 33.41
N ASP A 104 -4.00 4.05 34.06
CA ASP A 104 -3.55 2.66 34.11
C ASP A 104 -3.48 2.22 35.58
N TRP A 105 -4.42 1.39 35.99
CA TRP A 105 -4.55 0.91 37.37
C TRP A 105 -3.93 -0.47 37.56
N LYS A 106 -3.03 -0.56 38.50
CA LYS A 106 -2.55 -1.83 39.02
C LYS A 106 -3.48 -2.29 40.15
N VAL A 107 -4.60 -2.92 39.76
CA VAL A 107 -5.66 -3.38 40.69
C VAL A 107 -5.13 -4.41 41.69
N SER A 108 -4.24 -5.31 41.23
CA SER A 108 -3.54 -6.27 42.07
C SER A 108 -2.14 -6.55 41.52
N SER A 109 -1.38 -7.37 42.24
CA SER A 109 -0.06 -7.79 41.75
C SER A 109 -0.11 -8.67 40.50
N SER A 110 -1.29 -9.17 40.12
CA SER A 110 -1.51 -10.04 38.96
C SER A 110 -2.50 -9.47 37.95
N PHE A 111 -3.15 -8.35 38.24
CA PHE A 111 -4.15 -7.76 37.36
C PHE A 111 -3.96 -6.25 37.23
N SER A 112 -3.91 -5.79 35.96
CA SER A 112 -3.91 -4.37 35.62
C SER A 112 -5.03 -4.05 34.64
N LEU A 113 -5.58 -2.84 34.75
CA LEU A 113 -6.68 -2.32 33.93
C LEU A 113 -6.29 -0.93 33.43
N GLY A 114 -6.35 -0.73 32.13
CA GLY A 114 -6.18 0.58 31.49
C GLY A 114 -7.50 1.08 30.92
N LEU A 115 -7.87 2.31 31.23
CA LEU A 115 -9.05 3.00 30.71
C LEU A 115 -8.64 4.31 30.07
N GLY A 116 -9.23 4.64 28.93
CA GLY A 116 -8.97 5.91 28.27
C GLY A 116 -10.16 6.40 27.47
N LEU A 117 -10.27 7.71 27.38
CA LEU A 117 -11.21 8.36 26.49
C LEU A 117 -10.48 9.48 25.75
N ARG A 118 -10.67 9.51 24.44
CA ARG A 118 -10.14 10.56 23.58
C ARG A 118 -11.26 11.19 22.78
N TYR A 119 -11.19 12.49 22.59
CA TYR A 119 -12.05 13.22 21.67
C TYR A 119 -11.19 13.82 20.56
N GLU A 120 -11.66 13.74 19.31
CA GLU A 120 -10.97 14.32 18.15
C GLU A 120 -11.95 15.06 17.25
N ARG A 121 -11.52 16.19 16.72
CA ARG A 121 -12.28 16.95 15.72
C ARG A 121 -11.33 17.48 14.66
N GLN A 122 -11.78 17.46 13.41
CA GLN A 122 -11.13 18.08 12.26
C GLN A 122 -12.10 19.05 11.62
N SER A 123 -11.61 20.23 11.15
CA SER A 123 -12.43 21.13 10.32
C SER A 123 -12.81 20.49 9.00
N ASP A 124 -13.85 20.98 8.39
CA ASP A 124 -14.34 20.55 7.07
C ASP A 124 -14.74 19.06 6.99
N VAL A 125 -15.02 18.45 8.14
CA VAL A 125 -15.53 17.09 8.30
C VAL A 125 -16.80 17.13 9.12
N ASN A 126 -17.88 16.56 8.59
CA ASN A 126 -19.19 16.55 9.23
C ASN A 126 -19.26 15.43 10.31
N SER A 127 -18.48 15.60 11.37
CA SER A 127 -18.37 14.63 12.45
C SER A 127 -17.93 15.32 13.74
N ASP A 128 -18.89 15.60 14.63
CA ASP A 128 -18.67 16.36 15.86
C ASP A 128 -18.50 15.49 17.11
N TYR A 129 -18.98 14.25 17.11
CA TYR A 129 -19.03 13.37 18.28
C TYR A 129 -17.99 12.24 18.20
N ASN A 130 -16.74 12.59 17.90
CA ASN A 130 -15.67 11.62 17.71
C ASN A 130 -15.04 11.20 19.05
N PHE A 131 -15.80 10.52 19.88
CA PHE A 131 -15.32 9.94 21.12
C PHE A 131 -14.70 8.56 20.89
N ALA A 132 -13.48 8.37 21.34
CA ALA A 132 -12.67 7.18 21.17
C ALA A 132 -12.37 6.50 22.52
N PRO A 133 -13.30 5.70 23.06
CA PRO A 133 -13.07 4.92 24.27
C PRO A 133 -12.03 3.82 24.01
N ARG A 134 -11.24 3.54 25.05
CA ARG A 134 -10.22 2.49 25.09
C ARG A 134 -10.27 1.77 26.40
N VAL A 135 -10.22 0.45 26.34
CA VAL A 135 -10.11 -0.41 27.51
C VAL A 135 -9.12 -1.52 27.23
N ALA A 136 -8.25 -1.79 28.18
CA ALA A 136 -7.32 -2.90 28.11
C ALA A 136 -7.10 -3.50 29.49
N PHE A 137 -6.84 -4.80 29.55
CA PHE A 137 -6.43 -5.45 30.78
C PHE A 137 -5.28 -6.42 30.53
N ALA A 138 -4.52 -6.68 31.57
CA ALA A 138 -3.54 -7.75 31.62
C ALA A 138 -3.72 -8.53 32.94
N TRP A 139 -3.87 -9.84 32.79
CA TRP A 139 -4.06 -10.76 33.92
C TRP A 139 -3.05 -11.88 33.90
N ALA A 140 -2.20 -11.91 34.93
CA ALA A 140 -1.23 -12.99 35.16
C ALA A 140 -1.86 -14.04 36.11
N PHE A 141 -2.36 -15.13 35.53
CA PHE A 141 -2.87 -16.27 36.31
C PHE A 141 -1.79 -17.36 36.37
N ASP A 142 -1.97 -18.38 37.22
CA ASP A 142 -1.00 -19.48 37.45
C ASP A 142 0.38 -18.97 37.95
N ARG A 143 0.34 -17.90 38.77
CA ARG A 143 1.53 -17.22 39.31
C ARG A 143 2.34 -18.08 40.31
N ASN A 144 1.68 -19.12 40.90
CA ASN A 144 2.30 -19.97 41.92
C ASN A 144 3.32 -20.96 41.33
N ASN A 145 3.37 -21.11 40.01
CA ASN A 145 4.36 -21.96 39.34
C ASN A 145 5.72 -21.29 39.20
N LYS A 146 6.48 -21.21 40.30
CA LYS A 146 7.80 -20.55 40.34
C LYS A 146 8.81 -21.09 39.33
N LYS A 147 8.62 -22.29 38.79
CA LYS A 147 9.57 -22.91 37.84
C LYS A 147 9.33 -22.48 36.39
N ARG A 148 8.10 -22.11 36.01
CA ARG A 148 7.73 -21.82 34.62
C ARG A 148 7.31 -20.38 34.36
N GLY A 149 7.09 -19.55 35.41
CA GLY A 149 6.53 -18.22 35.29
C GLY A 149 5.02 -18.24 35.11
N ALA A 150 4.40 -17.07 35.14
CA ALA A 150 2.94 -16.91 35.02
C ALA A 150 2.51 -16.94 33.55
N THR A 151 1.34 -17.54 33.29
CA THR A 151 0.61 -17.33 32.05
C THR A 151 -0.06 -15.97 32.09
N VAL A 152 0.04 -15.18 31.04
CA VAL A 152 -0.52 -13.83 30.97
C VAL A 152 -1.57 -13.76 29.86
N LEU A 153 -2.79 -13.39 30.24
CA LEU A 153 -3.84 -13.03 29.29
C LEU A 153 -3.91 -11.51 29.21
N ARG A 154 -3.81 -10.98 27.99
CA ARG A 154 -4.01 -9.56 27.69
C ARG A 154 -5.18 -9.43 26.73
N SER A 155 -6.02 -8.44 26.94
CA SER A 155 -7.04 -8.08 25.97
C SER A 155 -7.21 -6.57 25.94
N GLY A 156 -7.58 -6.07 24.78
CA GLY A 156 -7.86 -4.66 24.60
C GLY A 156 -8.86 -4.42 23.49
N PHE A 157 -9.65 -3.38 23.71
CA PHE A 157 -10.56 -2.83 22.70
C PHE A 157 -10.40 -1.31 22.68
N GLY A 158 -10.46 -0.71 21.49
CA GLY A 158 -10.42 0.72 21.35
C GLY A 158 -10.96 1.21 20.03
N LEU A 159 -11.51 2.42 20.06
CA LEU A 159 -11.82 3.20 18.87
C LEU A 159 -10.68 4.16 18.55
N PHE A 160 -10.39 4.33 17.25
CA PHE A 160 -9.31 5.19 16.78
C PHE A 160 -9.81 5.96 15.56
N TYR A 161 -9.98 7.26 15.71
CA TYR A 161 -10.33 8.13 14.58
C TYR A 161 -9.10 8.45 13.74
N SER A 162 -9.26 8.42 12.43
CA SER A 162 -8.25 8.85 11.46
C SER A 162 -8.63 10.22 10.92
N ARG A 163 -7.62 11.01 10.57
CA ARG A 163 -7.83 12.27 9.88
C ARG A 163 -7.88 12.05 8.40
N LEU A 164 -8.71 12.83 7.73
CA LEU A 164 -8.64 12.96 6.29
C LEU A 164 -7.39 13.76 5.92
N ASN A 165 -6.69 13.31 4.87
CA ASN A 165 -5.48 13.96 4.40
C ASN A 165 -5.82 15.34 3.81
N GLN A 166 -4.95 16.31 4.03
CA GLN A 166 -5.06 17.66 3.48
C GLN A 166 -5.07 17.67 1.95
N ASP A 167 -4.37 16.72 1.31
CA ASP A 167 -4.31 16.59 -0.15
C ASP A 167 -5.70 16.36 -0.76
N LEU A 168 -6.61 15.72 -0.03
CA LEU A 168 -7.98 15.52 -0.45
C LEU A 168 -8.71 16.86 -0.66
N PHE A 169 -8.61 17.72 0.34
CA PHE A 169 -9.22 19.05 0.34
C PHE A 169 -8.56 19.95 -0.71
N LEU A 170 -7.23 19.82 -0.87
CA LEU A 170 -6.47 20.54 -1.87
C LEU A 170 -6.88 20.13 -3.30
N GLN A 171 -7.09 18.84 -3.56
CA GLN A 171 -7.56 18.36 -4.86
C GLN A 171 -8.99 18.81 -5.16
N ALA A 172 -9.86 18.83 -4.15
CA ALA A 172 -11.22 19.33 -4.30
C ALA A 172 -11.25 20.85 -4.54
N ASP A 173 -10.41 21.63 -3.86
CA ASP A 173 -10.28 23.06 -4.10
C ASP A 173 -9.69 23.37 -5.48
N ARG A 174 -8.69 22.59 -5.90
CA ARG A 174 -8.04 22.75 -7.20
C ARG A 174 -8.98 22.47 -8.37
N PHE A 175 -9.68 21.35 -8.36
CA PHE A 175 -10.55 20.90 -9.44
C PHE A 175 -12.03 21.14 -9.14
N ASN A 176 -12.36 22.28 -8.54
CA ASN A 176 -13.72 22.67 -8.19
C ASN A 176 -14.55 23.20 -9.38
N GLY A 177 -13.96 23.25 -10.58
CA GLY A 177 -14.58 23.80 -11.78
C GLY A 177 -14.55 25.33 -11.85
N LEU A 178 -13.87 25.99 -10.89
CA LEU A 178 -13.68 27.45 -10.85
C LEU A 178 -12.18 27.82 -10.90
N ASN A 179 -11.34 27.12 -10.15
CA ASN A 179 -9.90 27.32 -10.13
C ASN A 179 -9.26 26.65 -11.33
N LEU A 180 -9.44 25.35 -11.46
CA LEU A 180 -9.07 24.59 -12.63
C LEU A 180 -10.29 23.92 -13.23
N GLU A 181 -10.41 24.05 -14.53
CA GLU A 181 -11.36 23.33 -15.37
C GLU A 181 -10.64 22.14 -16.00
N GLN A 182 -11.11 20.93 -15.72
CA GLN A 182 -10.58 19.69 -16.28
C GLN A 182 -11.59 19.10 -17.26
N PHE A 183 -11.12 18.78 -18.46
CA PHE A 183 -11.90 18.07 -19.46
C PHE A 183 -11.33 16.68 -19.66
N ILE A 184 -12.17 15.66 -19.63
CA ILE A 184 -11.83 14.28 -19.95
C ILE A 184 -12.82 13.81 -21.02
N VAL A 185 -12.32 13.56 -22.22
CA VAL A 185 -13.14 13.18 -23.38
C VAL A 185 -12.80 11.75 -23.76
N SER A 186 -13.82 10.89 -23.78
CA SER A 186 -13.72 9.50 -24.23
C SER A 186 -14.65 9.20 -25.42
N ASP A 187 -15.52 10.14 -25.78
CA ASP A 187 -16.42 9.98 -26.94
C ASP A 187 -15.62 9.94 -28.25
N PRO A 188 -15.67 8.81 -28.98
CA PRO A 188 -14.98 8.67 -30.26
C PRO A 188 -15.33 9.74 -31.30
N LEU A 189 -16.61 10.16 -31.36
CA LEU A 189 -17.04 11.17 -32.33
C LEU A 189 -16.39 12.51 -32.07
N ILE A 190 -16.24 12.88 -30.81
CA ILE A 190 -15.56 14.12 -30.43
C ILE A 190 -14.04 13.99 -30.68
N LEU A 191 -13.43 12.89 -30.25
CA LEU A 191 -11.99 12.67 -30.43
C LEU A 191 -11.60 12.65 -31.92
N ASP A 192 -12.44 12.10 -32.78
CA ASP A 192 -12.18 11.99 -34.22
C ASP A 192 -12.50 13.29 -34.98
N SER A 193 -13.13 14.29 -34.35
CA SER A 193 -13.34 15.62 -34.95
C SER A 193 -12.07 16.47 -34.99
N PHE A 194 -11.02 16.08 -34.28
CA PHE A 194 -9.75 16.81 -34.22
C PHE A 194 -8.64 16.09 -34.99
N VAL A 195 -7.87 16.84 -35.76
CA VAL A 195 -6.67 16.33 -36.47
C VAL A 195 -5.46 16.22 -35.53
N GLY A 196 -5.55 16.82 -34.34
CA GLY A 196 -4.50 16.85 -33.30
C GLY A 196 -5.10 16.73 -31.91
N GLN A 197 -4.40 17.27 -30.93
CA GLN A 197 -4.91 17.37 -29.57
C GLN A 197 -5.81 18.62 -29.47
N PRO A 198 -7.07 18.48 -29.01
CA PRO A 198 -7.92 19.64 -28.78
C PRO A 198 -7.41 20.51 -27.64
N THR A 199 -7.62 21.81 -27.73
CA THR A 199 -7.43 22.74 -26.62
C THR A 199 -8.63 22.74 -25.67
N ALA A 200 -8.45 23.24 -24.47
CA ALA A 200 -9.56 23.38 -23.52
C ALA A 200 -10.66 24.30 -24.06
N GLU A 201 -10.29 25.40 -24.75
CA GLU A 201 -11.20 26.36 -25.37
C GLU A 201 -12.08 25.72 -26.45
N GLU A 202 -11.50 24.84 -27.28
CA GLU A 202 -12.25 24.09 -28.29
C GLU A 202 -13.26 23.13 -27.65
N LEU A 203 -12.88 22.47 -26.54
CA LEU A 203 -13.77 21.57 -25.80
C LEU A 203 -14.92 22.34 -25.13
N ILE A 204 -14.67 23.52 -24.59
CA ILE A 204 -15.68 24.43 -24.05
C ILE A 204 -16.68 24.81 -25.13
N GLN A 205 -16.19 25.22 -26.30
CA GLN A 205 -17.04 25.60 -27.44
C GLN A 205 -17.93 24.45 -27.92
N LEU A 206 -17.45 23.22 -27.83
CA LEU A 206 -18.22 22.01 -28.12
C LEU A 206 -19.17 21.60 -26.99
N GLY A 207 -19.24 22.37 -25.91
CA GLY A 207 -20.11 22.04 -24.76
C GLY A 207 -19.73 20.76 -24.04
N GLN A 208 -18.43 20.41 -24.08
CA GLN A 208 -17.97 19.22 -23.35
C GLN A 208 -18.09 19.43 -21.84
N PRO A 209 -18.59 18.43 -21.08
CA PRO A 209 -18.71 18.56 -19.64
C PRO A 209 -17.34 18.64 -18.98
N GLN A 210 -17.19 19.58 -18.07
CA GLN A 210 -16.00 19.62 -17.22
C GLN A 210 -16.03 18.49 -16.18
N THR A 211 -14.85 18.10 -15.72
CA THR A 211 -14.67 17.13 -14.64
C THR A 211 -14.38 17.86 -13.34
N VAL A 212 -15.29 17.78 -12.40
CA VAL A 212 -15.21 18.44 -11.10
C VAL A 212 -14.89 17.43 -10.01
N ARG A 213 -13.99 17.79 -9.10
CA ARG A 213 -13.73 17.04 -7.87
C ARG A 213 -14.37 17.76 -6.69
N ARG A 214 -15.11 17.04 -5.88
CA ARG A 214 -15.73 17.62 -4.69
C ARG A 214 -15.68 16.68 -3.51
N ILE A 215 -15.84 17.26 -2.33
CA ILE A 215 -16.03 16.53 -1.08
C ILE A 215 -17.52 16.29 -0.89
N GLY A 216 -17.91 15.07 -0.56
CA GLY A 216 -19.29 14.74 -0.24
C GLY A 216 -19.80 15.53 0.96
N ALA A 217 -21.07 15.96 0.92
CA ALA A 217 -21.66 16.75 2.01
C ALA A 217 -21.67 16.01 3.35
N ASP A 218 -21.77 14.69 3.33
CA ASP A 218 -21.83 13.82 4.51
C ASP A 218 -20.47 13.21 4.89
N ILE A 219 -19.36 13.87 4.48
CA ILE A 219 -18.03 13.33 4.79
C ILE A 219 -17.81 13.28 6.31
N ARG A 220 -17.43 12.11 6.83
CA ARG A 220 -17.25 11.83 8.25
C ARG A 220 -15.82 11.43 8.55
N ALA A 221 -15.40 11.58 9.80
CA ALA A 221 -14.11 11.08 10.24
C ALA A 221 -14.07 9.55 10.18
N PRO A 222 -13.15 8.96 9.40
CA PRO A 222 -12.93 7.52 9.41
C PRO A 222 -12.52 7.05 10.80
N TYR A 223 -13.04 5.90 11.24
CA TYR A 223 -12.59 5.31 12.49
C TYR A 223 -12.41 3.81 12.40
N THR A 224 -11.53 3.30 13.25
CA THR A 224 -11.19 1.89 13.34
C THR A 224 -11.48 1.38 14.75
N MET A 225 -12.29 0.34 14.83
CA MET A 225 -12.44 -0.49 16.02
C MET A 225 -11.35 -1.55 16.00
N GLN A 226 -10.54 -1.59 17.04
CA GLN A 226 -9.50 -2.61 17.21
C GLN A 226 -9.80 -3.44 18.43
N PHE A 227 -9.78 -4.75 18.27
CA PHE A 227 -9.90 -5.73 19.34
C PHE A 227 -8.73 -6.70 19.23
N ALA A 228 -8.11 -7.02 20.36
CA ALA A 228 -7.08 -8.05 20.42
C ALA A 228 -7.15 -8.83 21.73
N VAL A 229 -6.86 -10.14 21.63
CA VAL A 229 -6.63 -11.02 22.77
C VAL A 229 -5.32 -11.73 22.57
N THR A 230 -4.45 -11.67 23.57
CA THR A 230 -3.13 -12.30 23.55
C THR A 230 -2.98 -13.21 24.76
N LEU A 231 -2.61 -14.46 24.52
CA LEU A 231 -2.19 -15.41 25.51
C LEU A 231 -0.69 -15.61 25.43
N GLU A 232 0.02 -15.30 26.50
CA GLU A 232 1.46 -15.47 26.63
C GLU A 232 1.75 -16.55 27.66
N ARG A 233 2.47 -17.60 27.26
CA ARG A 233 2.84 -18.72 28.11
C ARG A 233 4.35 -18.94 28.11
N PRO A 234 5.04 -18.72 29.22
CA PRO A 234 6.40 -19.22 29.39
C PRO A 234 6.42 -20.75 29.36
N LEU A 235 7.26 -21.31 28.51
CA LEU A 235 7.47 -22.75 28.38
C LEU A 235 8.70 -23.18 29.19
N TRP A 236 9.66 -23.83 28.56
CA TRP A 236 10.90 -24.30 29.17
C TRP A 236 12.12 -23.57 28.60
N HIS A 237 13.21 -23.54 29.36
CA HIS A 237 14.51 -23.04 28.91
C HIS A 237 14.47 -21.60 28.32
N GLY A 238 13.71 -20.68 28.92
CA GLY A 238 13.63 -19.30 28.46
C GLY A 238 12.85 -19.10 27.14
N THR A 239 12.00 -20.07 26.81
CA THR A 239 11.09 -20.00 25.66
C THR A 239 9.72 -19.49 26.09
N VAL A 240 9.15 -18.59 25.30
CA VAL A 240 7.81 -18.04 25.47
C VAL A 240 7.00 -18.29 24.20
N LEU A 241 5.81 -18.83 24.35
CA LEU A 241 4.79 -18.92 23.31
C LEU A 241 3.78 -17.81 23.51
N THR A 242 3.52 -17.06 22.44
CA THR A 242 2.49 -16.02 22.40
C THR A 242 1.52 -16.35 21.27
N MET A 243 0.22 -16.34 21.60
CA MET A 243 -0.87 -16.46 20.62
C MET A 243 -1.69 -15.18 20.67
N THR A 244 -1.91 -14.56 19.53
CA THR A 244 -2.68 -13.31 19.44
C THR A 244 -3.77 -13.44 18.39
N TYR A 245 -5.03 -13.28 18.80
CA TYR A 245 -6.12 -13.01 17.88
C TYR A 245 -6.36 -11.52 17.84
N SER A 246 -6.48 -10.96 16.64
CA SER A 246 -6.81 -9.54 16.44
C SER A 246 -7.89 -9.38 15.38
N GLN A 247 -8.79 -8.44 15.63
CA GLN A 247 -9.80 -7.97 14.69
C GLN A 247 -9.72 -6.46 14.56
N LEU A 248 -9.73 -6.00 13.33
CA LEU A 248 -9.71 -4.60 12.97
C LEU A 248 -10.88 -4.35 12.02
N ARG A 249 -11.76 -3.42 12.38
CA ARG A 249 -12.91 -3.03 11.58
C ARG A 249 -12.91 -1.51 11.42
N SER A 250 -12.74 -1.05 10.19
CA SER A 250 -12.78 0.38 9.88
C SER A 250 -14.11 0.71 9.19
N LEU A 251 -14.70 1.80 9.63
CA LEU A 251 -15.91 2.38 9.06
C LEU A 251 -15.59 3.80 8.58
N HIS A 252 -16.42 4.29 7.68
CA HIS A 252 -16.21 5.58 7.05
C HIS A 252 -14.84 5.68 6.38
N THR A 253 -14.37 4.57 5.76
CA THR A 253 -13.14 4.61 4.97
C THR A 253 -13.37 5.40 3.70
N LEU A 254 -12.35 6.14 3.29
CA LEU A 254 -12.40 7.03 2.15
C LEU A 254 -12.52 6.24 0.84
N ARG A 255 -13.30 6.76 -0.11
CA ARG A 255 -13.37 6.34 -1.51
C ARG A 255 -13.62 7.52 -2.43
N SER A 256 -13.37 7.33 -3.71
CA SER A 256 -13.88 8.19 -4.78
C SER A 256 -15.00 7.47 -5.52
N ARG A 257 -15.97 8.21 -6.03
CA ARG A 257 -16.96 7.68 -6.96
C ARG A 257 -17.34 8.71 -8.02
N SER A 258 -17.69 8.23 -9.19
CA SER A 258 -18.37 9.03 -10.20
C SER A 258 -19.83 9.22 -9.79
N ILE A 259 -20.36 10.43 -9.92
CA ILE A 259 -21.78 10.73 -9.68
C ILE A 259 -22.49 10.65 -11.03
N PRO A 260 -23.33 9.61 -11.24
CA PRO A 260 -24.03 9.45 -12.48
C PRO A 260 -25.14 10.52 -12.64
N ASP A 261 -25.58 10.70 -13.88
CA ASP A 261 -26.73 11.55 -14.25
C ASP A 261 -26.54 13.05 -13.94
N SER A 262 -25.32 13.52 -13.81
CA SER A 262 -24.96 14.93 -13.69
C SER A 262 -24.57 15.51 -15.06
N PRO A 263 -24.90 16.79 -15.35
CA PRO A 263 -24.44 17.45 -16.58
C PRO A 263 -22.92 17.57 -16.64
N ASP A 264 -22.27 17.79 -15.49
CA ASP A 264 -20.82 17.73 -15.35
C ASP A 264 -20.38 16.35 -14.87
N ARG A 265 -19.17 15.94 -15.23
CA ARG A 265 -18.56 14.73 -14.67
C ARG A 265 -18.05 15.02 -13.27
N ILE A 266 -18.73 14.47 -12.26
CA ILE A 266 -18.40 14.72 -10.87
C ILE A 266 -17.72 13.51 -10.27
N TYR A 267 -16.48 13.70 -9.80
CA TYR A 267 -15.77 12.75 -8.96
C TYR A 267 -15.84 13.21 -7.50
N GLN A 268 -16.57 12.48 -6.70
CA GLN A 268 -16.84 12.82 -5.31
C GLN A 268 -16.04 11.95 -4.36
N TYR A 269 -15.41 12.59 -3.38
CA TYR A 269 -14.80 11.92 -2.24
C TYR A 269 -15.84 11.70 -1.15
N ASP A 270 -16.06 10.44 -0.80
CA ASP A 270 -17.00 10.00 0.24
C ASP A 270 -16.28 9.19 1.32
N THR A 271 -16.91 9.10 2.49
CA THR A 271 -16.44 8.27 3.60
C THR A 271 -17.51 7.25 3.99
N ASP A 272 -17.96 6.46 3.05
CA ASP A 272 -18.95 5.39 3.24
C ASP A 272 -18.33 3.99 3.10
N GLY A 273 -17.03 3.91 2.91
CA GLY A 273 -16.30 2.65 2.75
C GLY A 273 -16.16 1.85 4.04
N PHE A 274 -15.85 0.58 3.85
CA PHE A 274 -15.74 -0.41 4.90
C PHE A 274 -14.50 -1.30 4.73
N PHE A 275 -13.80 -1.56 5.84
CA PHE A 275 -12.67 -2.50 5.90
C PHE A 275 -12.80 -3.41 7.11
N ASN A 276 -12.52 -4.69 6.95
CA ASN A 276 -12.50 -5.68 8.02
C ASN A 276 -11.30 -6.62 7.87
N GLN A 277 -10.53 -6.77 8.94
CA GLN A 277 -9.39 -7.70 9.00
C GLN A 277 -9.49 -8.56 10.25
N ARG A 278 -9.20 -9.86 10.10
CA ARG A 278 -9.05 -10.81 11.19
C ARG A 278 -7.71 -11.51 11.04
N ARG A 279 -7.00 -11.66 12.15
CA ARG A 279 -5.68 -12.30 12.15
C ARG A 279 -5.46 -13.12 13.40
N LEU A 280 -4.88 -14.31 13.24
CA LEU A 280 -4.37 -15.15 14.29
C LEU A 280 -2.85 -15.27 14.13
N GLY A 281 -2.12 -14.85 15.15
CA GLY A 281 -0.66 -14.85 15.18
C GLY A 281 -0.11 -15.80 16.25
N PHE A 282 0.99 -16.45 15.92
CA PHE A 282 1.78 -17.31 16.80
C PHE A 282 3.21 -16.81 16.83
N THR A 283 3.72 -16.54 18.02
CA THR A 283 5.11 -16.15 18.21
C THR A 283 5.78 -17.11 19.17
N ILE A 284 6.89 -17.68 18.75
CA ILE A 284 7.80 -18.43 19.64
C ILE A 284 9.07 -17.62 19.75
N SER A 285 9.38 -17.19 20.98
CA SER A 285 10.65 -16.51 21.28
C SER A 285 11.42 -17.31 22.31
N THR A 286 12.69 -17.55 22.05
CA THR A 286 13.57 -18.26 22.98
C THR A 286 14.86 -17.49 23.21
N ARG A 287 15.31 -17.46 24.47
CA ARG A 287 16.59 -16.89 24.85
C ARG A 287 17.34 -17.86 25.77
N LEU A 288 18.40 -18.45 25.28
CA LEU A 288 19.26 -19.36 26.02
C LEU A 288 20.53 -18.63 26.48
N GLY A 289 20.49 -18.13 27.71
CA GLY A 289 21.58 -17.33 28.27
C GLY A 289 21.81 -16.03 27.47
N ARG A 290 23.11 -15.66 27.33
CA ARG A 290 23.53 -14.46 26.59
C ARG A 290 23.91 -14.75 25.14
N ARG A 291 23.96 -16.02 24.75
CA ARG A 291 24.55 -16.44 23.47
C ARG A 291 23.58 -16.76 22.37
N PHE A 292 22.33 -17.03 22.72
CA PHE A 292 21.35 -17.49 21.76
C PHE A 292 20.00 -16.78 21.98
N SER A 293 19.47 -16.15 20.95
CA SER A 293 18.08 -15.70 20.89
C SER A 293 17.52 -16.01 19.51
N LEU A 294 16.27 -16.46 19.49
CA LEU A 294 15.51 -16.76 18.29
C LEU A 294 14.06 -16.35 18.49
N SER A 295 13.47 -15.71 17.50
CA SER A 295 12.05 -15.42 17.44
C SER A 295 11.49 -15.82 16.08
N ALA A 296 10.44 -16.62 16.10
CA ALA A 296 9.69 -16.99 14.91
C ALA A 296 8.24 -16.53 15.09
N ASN A 297 7.72 -15.83 14.10
CA ASN A 297 6.34 -15.35 14.05
C ASN A 297 5.65 -15.93 12.83
N TYR A 298 4.43 -16.40 13.02
CA TYR A 298 3.56 -16.83 11.95
C TYR A 298 2.17 -16.25 12.16
N ASP A 299 1.70 -15.51 11.15
CA ASP A 299 0.36 -14.94 11.14
C ASP A 299 -0.46 -15.55 9.99
N ILE A 300 -1.70 -15.91 10.29
CA ILE A 300 -2.71 -16.25 9.31
C ILE A 300 -3.91 -15.32 9.48
N GLY A 301 -4.46 -14.81 8.38
CA GLY A 301 -5.59 -13.90 8.44
C GLY A 301 -6.20 -13.60 7.09
N GLU A 302 -7.25 -12.81 7.13
CA GLU A 302 -7.92 -12.28 5.96
C GLU A 302 -8.19 -10.79 6.14
N ALA A 303 -8.20 -10.04 5.04
CA ALA A 303 -8.64 -8.66 5.00
C ALA A 303 -9.59 -8.45 3.82
N LYS A 304 -10.74 -7.84 4.09
CA LYS A 304 -11.77 -7.51 3.10
C LYS A 304 -12.09 -6.03 3.16
N SER A 305 -12.40 -5.44 2.02
CA SER A 305 -12.85 -4.05 1.92
C SER A 305 -13.70 -3.85 0.66
N ASP A 306 -14.45 -2.79 0.64
CA ASP A 306 -15.20 -2.33 -0.54
C ASP A 306 -14.51 -1.13 -1.23
N THR A 307 -13.36 -0.68 -0.70
CA THR A 307 -12.54 0.37 -1.29
C THR A 307 -11.06 0.15 -0.94
N ASP A 308 -10.16 0.68 -1.75
CA ASP A 308 -8.72 0.74 -1.46
C ASP A 308 -8.23 2.20 -1.23
N GLY A 309 -9.14 3.15 -0.97
CA GLY A 309 -8.84 4.53 -0.60
C GLY A 309 -9.32 5.58 -1.61
N ALA A 310 -8.78 6.80 -1.51
CA ALA A 310 -9.20 7.97 -2.29
C ALA A 310 -9.05 7.80 -3.81
N ASP A 311 -8.09 7.01 -4.26
CA ASP A 311 -7.86 6.77 -5.69
C ASP A 311 -8.60 5.53 -6.21
N SER A 312 -9.45 4.93 -5.36
CA SER A 312 -10.24 3.75 -5.70
C SER A 312 -11.66 4.13 -6.06
N PHE A 313 -12.00 3.98 -7.34
CA PHE A 313 -13.35 4.12 -7.85
C PHE A 313 -14.03 2.75 -7.89
N PRO A 314 -15.32 2.64 -7.56
CA PRO A 314 -16.09 1.42 -7.77
C PRO A 314 -16.27 1.17 -9.28
N ALA A 315 -16.29 -0.10 -9.68
CA ALA A 315 -16.58 -0.45 -11.08
C ALA A 315 -18.05 -0.12 -11.44
N ASN A 316 -18.95 -0.15 -10.46
CA ASN A 316 -20.32 0.26 -10.60
C ASN A 316 -20.64 1.36 -9.58
N PRO A 317 -20.72 2.64 -9.98
CA PRO A 317 -21.01 3.74 -9.05
C PRO A 317 -22.42 3.70 -8.45
N ARG A 318 -23.33 2.88 -9.01
CA ARG A 318 -24.72 2.71 -8.53
C ARG A 318 -24.87 1.56 -7.52
N ASP A 319 -23.92 0.60 -7.49
CA ASP A 319 -23.89 -0.50 -6.53
C ASP A 319 -22.49 -0.72 -5.94
N LEU A 320 -22.27 -0.09 -4.79
CA LEU A 320 -20.98 -0.15 -4.08
C LEU A 320 -20.75 -1.51 -3.39
N GLN A 321 -21.80 -2.32 -3.21
CA GLN A 321 -21.67 -3.61 -2.52
C GLN A 321 -20.97 -4.66 -3.37
N GLU A 322 -21.03 -4.54 -4.70
CA GLU A 322 -20.29 -5.40 -5.64
C GLU A 322 -18.78 -5.36 -5.42
N ASP A 323 -18.26 -4.28 -4.83
CA ASP A 323 -16.82 -4.10 -4.58
C ASP A 323 -16.34 -4.74 -3.28
N TYR A 324 -17.25 -5.24 -2.41
CA TYR A 324 -16.84 -5.85 -1.15
C TYR A 324 -16.19 -7.22 -1.38
N SER A 325 -14.87 -7.26 -1.29
CA SER A 325 -14.07 -8.46 -1.57
C SER A 325 -12.71 -8.41 -0.84
N ALA A 326 -11.74 -9.21 -1.27
CA ALA A 326 -10.39 -9.17 -0.73
C ALA A 326 -9.79 -7.75 -0.87
N SER A 327 -9.28 -7.20 0.24
CA SER A 327 -8.56 -5.93 0.23
C SER A 327 -7.20 -6.09 -0.45
N ALA A 328 -6.69 -5.04 -1.08
CA ALA A 328 -5.32 -4.99 -1.60
C ALA A 328 -4.24 -5.23 -0.52
N LEU A 329 -4.63 -5.17 0.78
CA LEU A 329 -3.77 -5.44 1.93
C LEU A 329 -3.86 -6.90 2.45
N ASP A 330 -4.67 -7.77 1.82
CA ASP A 330 -4.88 -9.15 2.24
C ASP A 330 -3.63 -10.01 1.96
N ALA A 331 -2.70 -10.04 2.90
CA ALA A 331 -1.63 -11.03 2.93
C ALA A 331 -2.03 -12.17 3.87
N ARG A 332 -2.48 -13.27 3.31
CA ARG A 332 -3.10 -14.38 4.06
C ARG A 332 -2.14 -15.06 5.04
N HIS A 333 -0.92 -15.26 4.63
CA HIS A 333 0.13 -15.88 5.43
C HIS A 333 1.34 -14.97 5.53
N ARG A 334 1.86 -14.79 6.74
CA ARG A 334 3.10 -14.07 7.00
C ARG A 334 3.94 -14.89 7.96
N PHE A 335 5.19 -15.14 7.58
CA PHE A 335 6.18 -15.79 8.42
C PHE A 335 7.41 -14.91 8.53
N SER A 336 7.92 -14.74 9.74
CA SER A 336 9.21 -14.12 9.97
C SER A 336 10.00 -14.88 11.01
N LEU A 337 11.30 -14.98 10.78
CA LEU A 337 12.27 -15.59 11.70
C LEU A 337 13.43 -14.62 11.85
N ASN A 338 13.77 -14.28 13.07
CA ASN A 338 14.94 -13.49 13.39
C ASN A 338 15.69 -14.08 14.58
N GLY A 339 16.99 -13.90 14.64
CA GLY A 339 17.79 -14.45 15.70
C GLY A 339 19.14 -13.76 15.89
N SER A 340 19.81 -14.11 16.98
CA SER A 340 21.18 -13.70 17.24
C SER A 340 21.92 -14.83 17.94
N PHE A 341 23.04 -15.22 17.38
CA PHE A 341 23.89 -16.31 17.84
C PHE A 341 25.28 -15.76 18.14
N SER A 342 25.66 -15.72 19.41
CA SER A 342 27.02 -15.35 19.82
C SER A 342 27.88 -16.60 19.93
N LEU A 343 28.73 -16.81 18.96
CA LEU A 343 29.65 -17.94 18.86
C LEU A 343 30.96 -17.65 19.61
N PRO A 344 31.82 -18.67 19.86
CA PRO A 344 33.17 -18.45 20.33
C PRO A 344 33.93 -17.42 19.46
N TYR A 345 35.01 -16.88 20.00
CA TYR A 345 35.88 -15.89 19.32
C TYR A 345 35.21 -14.57 18.97
N SER A 346 34.14 -14.15 19.73
CA SER A 346 33.41 -12.90 19.51
C SER A 346 32.77 -12.79 18.11
N ILE A 347 32.36 -13.90 17.55
CA ILE A 347 31.59 -13.96 16.30
C ILE A 347 30.09 -13.91 16.64
N ASN A 348 29.36 -13.00 15.98
CA ASN A 348 27.93 -12.94 16.08
C ASN A 348 27.32 -13.20 14.70
N VAL A 349 26.27 -14.04 14.67
CA VAL A 349 25.49 -14.39 13.48
C VAL A 349 24.05 -13.98 13.70
N THR A 350 23.50 -13.17 12.80
CA THR A 350 22.13 -12.64 12.91
C THR A 350 21.38 -12.95 11.61
N PRO A 351 20.60 -14.04 11.57
CA PRO A 351 19.72 -14.34 10.46
C PRO A 351 18.41 -13.56 10.54
N LEU A 352 17.84 -13.26 9.39
CA LEU A 352 16.47 -12.78 9.20
C LEU A 352 15.87 -13.49 8.00
N VAL A 353 14.65 -14.01 8.13
CA VAL A 353 13.86 -14.56 7.03
C VAL A 353 12.46 -13.97 7.09
N ILE A 354 11.92 -13.53 5.96
CA ILE A 354 10.57 -13.01 5.82
C ILE A 354 9.93 -13.69 4.61
N ILE A 355 8.75 -14.28 4.83
CA ILE A 355 7.93 -14.88 3.77
C ILE A 355 6.51 -14.35 3.93
N VAL A 356 5.96 -13.79 2.85
CA VAL A 356 4.60 -13.23 2.84
C VAL A 356 3.88 -13.72 1.61
N SER A 357 2.67 -14.23 1.78
CA SER A 357 1.82 -14.62 0.65
C SER A 357 1.53 -13.42 -0.24
N GLY A 358 1.38 -13.65 -1.54
CA GLY A 358 1.05 -12.62 -2.50
C GLY A 358 -0.21 -11.84 -2.12
N THR A 359 -0.14 -10.52 -2.23
CA THR A 359 -1.29 -9.63 -2.01
C THR A 359 -2.20 -9.62 -3.24
N PRO A 360 -3.50 -9.33 -3.09
CA PRO A 360 -4.41 -9.25 -4.20
C PRO A 360 -4.11 -8.07 -5.14
N PHE A 361 -4.54 -8.21 -6.40
CA PHE A 361 -4.60 -7.13 -7.37
C PHE A 361 -5.86 -7.24 -8.21
N ASN A 362 -6.34 -6.11 -8.75
CA ASN A 362 -7.55 -6.07 -9.55
C ASN A 362 -7.26 -6.53 -10.98
N ILE A 363 -8.22 -7.28 -11.56
CA ILE A 363 -8.22 -7.65 -12.97
C ILE A 363 -9.33 -6.85 -13.65
N THR A 364 -8.97 -6.05 -14.66
CA THR A 364 -9.87 -5.16 -15.38
C THR A 364 -9.89 -5.45 -16.87
N THR A 365 -10.96 -5.08 -17.55
CA THR A 365 -11.06 -5.19 -19.00
C THR A 365 -10.14 -4.20 -19.71
N GLY A 366 -9.86 -3.05 -19.09
CA GLY A 366 -9.16 -1.91 -19.69
C GLY A 366 -10.04 -1.11 -20.65
N GLN A 367 -11.35 -1.24 -20.55
CA GLN A 367 -12.35 -0.51 -21.31
C GLN A 367 -13.20 0.32 -20.37
N ASP A 368 -13.76 1.42 -20.84
CA ASP A 368 -14.76 2.24 -20.15
C ASP A 368 -16.12 1.89 -20.78
N THR A 369 -16.87 0.99 -20.15
CA THR A 369 -18.14 0.50 -20.69
C THR A 369 -19.34 1.20 -20.03
N ASN A 370 -19.15 1.87 -18.90
CA ASN A 370 -20.18 2.61 -18.19
C ASN A 370 -20.16 4.13 -18.50
N GLY A 371 -19.14 4.62 -19.23
CA GLY A 371 -19.02 6.01 -19.69
C GLY A 371 -18.58 7.00 -18.61
N ASP A 372 -18.00 6.52 -17.49
CA ASP A 372 -17.54 7.39 -16.41
C ASP A 372 -16.09 7.87 -16.57
N SER A 373 -15.43 7.45 -17.63
CA SER A 373 -14.03 7.75 -17.97
C SER A 373 -13.01 7.13 -17.01
N ILE A 374 -13.42 6.11 -16.23
CA ILE A 374 -12.56 5.30 -15.38
C ILE A 374 -12.49 3.90 -15.98
N PHE A 375 -11.31 3.42 -16.35
CA PHE A 375 -11.10 2.13 -17.02
C PHE A 375 -10.91 0.99 -16.00
N ASN A 376 -11.88 0.82 -15.11
CA ASN A 376 -11.78 -0.12 -13.98
C ASN A 376 -12.81 -1.25 -14.00
N GLU A 377 -13.59 -1.38 -15.07
CA GLU A 377 -14.58 -2.43 -15.24
C GLU A 377 -13.93 -3.81 -15.21
N ARG A 378 -14.61 -4.72 -14.52
CA ARG A 378 -14.14 -6.09 -14.32
C ARG A 378 -14.79 -7.04 -15.33
N PRO A 379 -14.03 -8.01 -15.87
CA PRO A 379 -14.61 -9.06 -16.71
C PRO A 379 -15.48 -10.00 -15.87
N ALA A 380 -16.24 -10.87 -16.53
CA ALA A 380 -16.85 -12.02 -15.87
C ALA A 380 -15.97 -13.28 -16.02
N PHE A 381 -16.18 -14.30 -15.20
CA PHE A 381 -15.62 -15.62 -15.49
C PHE A 381 -16.31 -16.19 -16.74
N ALA A 382 -15.52 -16.69 -17.69
CA ALA A 382 -16.04 -17.24 -18.91
C ALA A 382 -16.83 -18.53 -18.66
N SER A 383 -18.08 -18.56 -19.15
CA SER A 383 -18.92 -19.77 -19.17
C SER A 383 -18.82 -20.53 -20.48
N ASP A 384 -18.44 -19.85 -21.57
CA ASP A 384 -18.25 -20.40 -22.91
C ASP A 384 -16.89 -19.93 -23.46
N LEU A 385 -15.96 -20.84 -23.59
CA LEU A 385 -14.60 -20.56 -24.05
C LEU A 385 -14.51 -20.30 -25.57
N SER A 386 -15.58 -20.52 -26.32
CA SER A 386 -15.61 -20.30 -27.77
C SER A 386 -15.87 -18.85 -28.16
N ARG A 387 -16.29 -18.00 -27.20
CA ARG A 387 -16.59 -16.59 -27.48
C ARG A 387 -15.32 -15.80 -27.80
N PRO A 388 -15.32 -14.91 -28.79
CA PRO A 388 -14.18 -14.10 -29.17
C PRO A 388 -13.73 -13.12 -28.04
N SER A 389 -14.66 -12.74 -27.17
CA SER A 389 -14.41 -11.87 -26.01
C SER A 389 -13.69 -12.58 -24.87
N VAL A 390 -13.53 -13.91 -24.92
CA VAL A 390 -12.93 -14.69 -23.84
C VAL A 390 -11.42 -14.76 -23.99
N MET A 391 -10.74 -14.48 -22.90
CA MET A 391 -9.29 -14.57 -22.75
C MET A 391 -8.93 -15.62 -21.71
N VAL A 392 -8.20 -16.67 -22.13
CA VAL A 392 -7.69 -17.71 -21.23
C VAL A 392 -6.31 -17.28 -20.72
N THR A 393 -6.15 -17.21 -19.42
CA THR A 393 -4.94 -16.72 -18.76
C THR A 393 -4.48 -17.65 -17.64
N SER A 394 -3.31 -17.41 -17.07
CA SER A 394 -2.83 -18.14 -15.88
C SER A 394 -3.67 -17.87 -14.61
N PHE A 395 -4.51 -16.82 -14.62
CA PHE A 395 -5.39 -16.46 -13.51
C PHE A 395 -6.82 -16.97 -13.68
N GLY A 396 -7.16 -17.53 -14.83
CA GLY A 396 -8.48 -18.04 -15.22
C GLY A 396 -8.87 -17.64 -16.62
N ALA A 397 -10.06 -18.07 -17.04
CA ALA A 397 -10.68 -17.66 -18.29
C ALA A 397 -11.68 -16.52 -18.01
N PHE A 398 -11.49 -15.39 -18.66
CA PHE A 398 -12.25 -14.17 -18.44
C PHE A 398 -12.97 -13.74 -19.72
N ASP A 399 -14.26 -13.43 -19.59
CA ASP A 399 -15.05 -12.82 -20.64
C ASP A 399 -15.02 -11.29 -20.45
N ARG A 400 -14.45 -10.58 -21.42
CA ARG A 400 -14.29 -9.11 -21.40
C ARG A 400 -15.58 -8.37 -21.78
N ASP A 401 -16.51 -9.07 -22.43
CA ASP A 401 -17.82 -8.57 -22.83
C ASP A 401 -18.89 -9.53 -22.30
N PRO A 402 -19.17 -9.47 -20.97
CA PRO A 402 -20.07 -10.41 -20.33
C PRO A 402 -21.51 -10.24 -20.83
N LEU A 403 -22.20 -11.36 -21.00
CA LEU A 403 -23.61 -11.35 -21.38
C LEU A 403 -24.48 -10.74 -20.26
N PRO A 404 -25.63 -10.16 -20.61
CA PRO A 404 -26.57 -9.64 -19.61
C PRO A 404 -26.90 -10.69 -18.54
N GLY A 405 -26.74 -10.30 -17.25
CA GLY A 405 -26.96 -11.18 -16.11
C GLY A 405 -25.72 -11.93 -15.60
N MET A 406 -24.61 -11.90 -16.33
CA MET A 406 -23.33 -12.40 -15.80
C MET A 406 -22.76 -11.42 -14.77
N GLN A 407 -22.32 -11.97 -13.64
CA GLN A 407 -21.71 -11.14 -12.58
C GLN A 407 -20.24 -10.89 -12.90
N PRO A 408 -19.72 -9.67 -12.69
CA PRO A 408 -18.31 -9.41 -12.79
C PRO A 408 -17.54 -10.19 -11.72
N ILE A 409 -16.29 -10.51 -12.00
CA ILE A 409 -15.42 -11.13 -11.00
C ILE A 409 -15.26 -10.22 -9.78
N PRO A 410 -15.08 -10.78 -8.57
CA PRO A 410 -14.84 -9.96 -7.38
C PRO A 410 -13.63 -9.02 -7.57
N ARG A 411 -13.67 -7.85 -6.97
CA ARG A 411 -12.51 -6.95 -6.93
C ARG A 411 -11.30 -7.66 -6.33
N ASN A 412 -10.10 -7.37 -6.82
CA ASN A 412 -8.87 -7.96 -6.31
C ASN A 412 -8.82 -9.51 -6.41
N SER A 413 -9.34 -10.09 -7.50
CA SER A 413 -9.36 -11.54 -7.75
C SER A 413 -7.99 -12.12 -8.07
N GLY A 414 -7.06 -11.33 -8.63
CA GLY A 414 -5.70 -11.77 -8.92
C GLY A 414 -4.86 -11.87 -7.64
N ARG A 415 -3.84 -12.74 -7.64
CA ARG A 415 -2.87 -12.86 -6.55
C ARG A 415 -1.46 -12.65 -7.08
N ALA A 416 -0.71 -11.75 -6.44
CA ALA A 416 0.70 -11.53 -6.73
C ALA A 416 1.55 -12.73 -6.30
N PRO A 417 2.78 -12.87 -6.81
CA PRO A 417 3.74 -13.86 -6.33
C PRO A 417 4.04 -13.72 -4.83
N VAL A 418 4.50 -14.81 -4.23
CA VAL A 418 4.96 -14.83 -2.85
C VAL A 418 6.22 -13.97 -2.71
N TYR A 419 6.24 -13.10 -1.71
CA TYR A 419 7.44 -12.38 -1.30
C TYR A 419 8.26 -13.25 -0.35
N ALA A 420 9.52 -13.52 -0.67
CA ALA A 420 10.41 -14.30 0.17
C ALA A 420 11.82 -13.69 0.17
N THR A 421 12.31 -13.26 1.32
CA THR A 421 13.66 -12.74 1.44
C THR A 421 14.33 -13.25 2.71
N GLY A 422 15.65 -13.36 2.67
CA GLY A 422 16.47 -13.67 3.81
C GLY A 422 17.67 -12.74 3.87
N SER A 423 18.11 -12.40 5.06
CA SER A 423 19.38 -11.73 5.26
C SER A 423 20.20 -12.44 6.35
N LEU A 424 21.51 -12.36 6.21
CA LEU A 424 22.45 -12.93 7.17
C LEU A 424 23.54 -11.89 7.46
N ARG A 425 23.65 -11.51 8.72
CA ARG A 425 24.78 -10.70 9.17
C ARG A 425 25.72 -11.55 10.00
N VAL A 426 27.00 -11.51 9.65
CA VAL A 426 28.06 -12.10 10.42
C VAL A 426 29.02 -10.99 10.86
N SER A 427 29.30 -10.88 12.14
CA SER A 427 30.22 -9.87 12.66
C SER A 427 31.20 -10.47 13.65
N LYS A 428 32.44 -9.93 13.66
CA LYS A 428 33.49 -10.30 14.59
C LYS A 428 34.10 -9.07 15.22
N VAL A 429 34.27 -9.12 16.53
CA VAL A 429 34.87 -8.02 17.29
C VAL A 429 36.29 -8.44 17.72
N PHE A 430 37.27 -7.67 17.25
CA PHE A 430 38.64 -7.77 17.70
C PHE A 430 38.89 -6.70 18.75
N ARG A 431 39.36 -7.09 19.92
CA ARG A 431 39.66 -6.16 21.00
C ARG A 431 41.18 -6.05 21.13
N PHE A 432 41.65 -4.81 21.14
CA PHE A 432 43.08 -4.50 21.29
C PHE A 432 43.25 -3.63 22.54
N ASN A 433 44.17 -4.00 23.40
CA ASN A 433 44.63 -3.17 24.49
C ASN A 433 45.86 -2.40 24.00
N TRP A 434 45.72 -1.07 23.85
CA TRP A 434 46.89 -0.25 23.56
C TRP A 434 47.51 0.17 24.90
N PRO A 435 48.79 -0.09 25.15
CA PRO A 435 49.45 0.36 26.37
C PRO A 435 49.39 1.91 26.37
N ALA A 436 48.77 2.47 27.40
CA ALA A 436 48.82 3.90 27.62
C ALA A 436 50.26 4.30 27.85
N THR A 437 50.85 5.12 26.98
CA THR A 437 52.17 5.73 27.21
C THR A 437 52.12 6.46 28.54
N LYS A 438 52.89 6.01 29.52
CA LYS A 438 53.07 6.68 30.79
C LYS A 438 53.67 8.06 30.50
N ARG A 439 52.83 9.10 30.41
CA ARG A 439 53.32 10.46 30.54
C ARG A 439 53.68 10.64 32.00
N ALA A 440 54.97 10.59 32.28
CA ALA A 440 55.53 10.91 33.59
C ALA A 440 55.21 12.40 33.91
N ALA A 441 54.17 12.63 34.67
CA ALA A 441 54.00 13.90 35.36
C ALA A 441 54.75 13.76 36.68
N HIS A 442 55.97 14.22 36.71
CA HIS A 442 56.72 14.44 37.94
C HIS A 442 56.13 15.72 38.60
N ILE A 443 55.33 15.52 39.62
CA ILE A 443 55.02 16.54 40.63
C ILE A 443 55.21 15.87 41.97
N PRO A 444 56.20 16.31 42.76
CA PRO A 444 56.39 15.80 44.10
C PRO A 444 55.46 16.51 45.06
N THR A 445 54.45 15.84 45.54
CA THR A 445 53.69 16.27 46.73
C THR A 445 53.69 15.15 47.74
N GLN A 446 54.24 15.49 48.89
CA GLN A 446 54.25 14.69 50.10
C GLN A 446 52.82 14.48 50.62
N ASN A 447 52.35 13.24 50.59
CA ASN A 447 51.60 12.55 51.65
C ASN A 447 51.10 11.20 51.13
N PRO A 448 51.40 10.08 51.83
CA PRO A 448 50.98 8.76 51.39
C PRO A 448 49.66 8.37 52.03
N THR A 449 48.56 8.51 51.34
CA THR A 449 47.35 7.74 51.63
C THR A 449 46.77 7.18 50.33
N THR A 450 47.02 5.91 50.22
CA THR A 450 46.36 4.89 49.44
C THR A 450 45.13 5.30 48.60
N ALA A 451 45.34 5.45 47.30
CA ALA A 451 44.37 5.09 46.27
C ALA A 451 45.16 4.82 45.00
N ALA A 452 45.35 3.56 44.69
CA ALA A 452 45.90 3.15 43.39
C ALA A 452 44.93 3.68 42.31
N ALA A 453 45.33 4.74 41.62
CA ALA A 453 44.68 5.21 40.41
C ALA A 453 44.78 4.06 39.37
N LYS A 454 43.66 3.35 39.15
CA LYS A 454 43.51 2.47 37.99
C LYS A 454 43.70 3.31 36.74
N THR A 455 44.83 3.22 36.12
CA THR A 455 45.10 3.76 34.79
C THR A 455 44.03 3.21 33.86
N ALA A 456 43.15 4.10 33.35
CA ALA A 456 42.12 3.72 32.39
C ALA A 456 42.82 3.28 31.10
N GLU A 457 42.87 1.97 30.88
CA GLU A 457 43.35 1.40 29.63
C GLU A 457 42.35 1.82 28.51
N LYS A 458 42.82 2.58 27.52
CA LYS A 458 42.06 2.82 26.33
C LYS A 458 41.88 1.49 25.58
N ARG A 459 40.63 1.03 25.49
CA ARG A 459 40.30 -0.21 24.81
C ARG A 459 39.82 0.11 23.41
N PHE A 460 40.56 -0.29 22.41
CA PHE A 460 40.15 -0.21 21.01
C PHE A 460 39.43 -1.51 20.60
N ALA A 461 38.34 -1.37 19.85
CA ALA A 461 37.65 -2.51 19.29
C ALA A 461 37.42 -2.30 17.80
N LEU A 462 37.93 -3.20 16.98
CA LEU A 462 37.60 -3.29 15.55
C LEU A 462 36.44 -4.26 15.37
N ASN A 463 35.33 -3.79 14.89
CA ASN A 463 34.17 -4.59 14.51
C ASN A 463 34.18 -4.75 12.98
N LEU A 464 34.41 -5.95 12.50
CA LEU A 464 34.22 -6.33 11.10
C LEU A 464 32.86 -7.01 10.96
N SER A 465 32.04 -6.57 10.05
CA SER A 465 30.76 -7.22 9.75
C SER A 465 30.56 -7.36 8.25
N MET A 466 29.97 -8.48 7.87
CA MET A 466 29.49 -8.77 6.53
C MET A 466 27.99 -9.01 6.64
N GLN A 467 27.22 -8.31 5.83
CA GLN A 467 25.78 -8.48 5.72
C GLN A 467 25.43 -8.90 4.29
N MET A 468 24.71 -9.98 4.15
CA MET A 468 24.13 -10.45 2.90
C MET A 468 22.64 -10.19 2.93
N TRP A 469 22.18 -9.33 2.03
CA TRP A 469 20.75 -9.08 1.77
C TRP A 469 20.30 -10.00 0.64
N ASN A 470 19.02 -10.40 0.66
CA ASN A 470 18.44 -11.35 -0.27
C ASN A 470 19.34 -12.59 -0.44
N LEU A 471 19.57 -13.28 0.69
CA LEU A 471 20.47 -14.44 0.79
C LEU A 471 20.17 -15.52 -0.28
N PHE A 472 18.90 -15.72 -0.60
CA PHE A 472 18.44 -16.72 -1.56
C PHE A 472 18.56 -16.26 -3.01
N ASN A 473 18.91 -14.99 -3.26
CA ASN A 473 18.97 -14.38 -4.59
C ASN A 473 17.65 -14.56 -5.37
N HIS A 474 16.54 -14.44 -4.67
CA HIS A 474 15.19 -14.56 -5.24
C HIS A 474 14.67 -13.18 -5.65
N ALA A 475 14.28 -13.02 -6.91
CA ALA A 475 13.67 -11.79 -7.37
C ALA A 475 12.23 -11.68 -6.83
N ASN A 476 12.01 -10.80 -5.87
CA ASN A 476 10.69 -10.49 -5.36
C ASN A 476 10.04 -9.46 -6.28
N VAL A 477 9.20 -9.92 -7.18
CA VAL A 477 8.52 -9.05 -8.14
C VAL A 477 7.26 -8.41 -7.53
N GLY A 478 6.89 -7.23 -8.03
CA GLY A 478 5.70 -6.50 -7.62
C GLY A 478 4.40 -7.16 -8.08
N LYS A 479 3.28 -6.45 -7.89
CA LYS A 479 1.97 -6.92 -8.37
C LYS A 479 1.98 -7.00 -9.89
N PRO A 480 1.42 -8.06 -10.48
CA PRO A 480 1.22 -8.16 -11.92
C PRO A 480 0.29 -7.07 -12.45
N LEU A 481 0.47 -6.69 -13.70
CA LEU A 481 -0.49 -5.85 -14.40
C LEU A 481 -1.81 -6.62 -14.58
N GLY A 482 -2.91 -6.01 -14.11
CA GLY A 482 -4.24 -6.63 -14.13
C GLY A 482 -5.12 -6.21 -15.30
N ASN A 483 -4.64 -5.36 -16.21
CA ASN A 483 -5.41 -4.92 -17.37
C ASN A 483 -5.32 -5.95 -18.50
N LEU A 484 -6.44 -6.60 -18.83
CA LEU A 484 -6.53 -7.63 -19.89
C LEU A 484 -6.21 -7.09 -21.28
N SER A 485 -6.38 -5.79 -21.52
CA SER A 485 -6.00 -5.14 -22.77
C SER A 485 -4.51 -4.89 -22.90
N SER A 486 -3.71 -5.14 -21.86
CA SER A 486 -2.25 -4.94 -21.89
C SER A 486 -1.53 -6.20 -22.39
N PRO A 487 -0.53 -6.08 -23.28
CA PRO A 487 0.34 -7.21 -23.67
C PRO A 487 1.18 -7.73 -22.50
N LEU A 488 1.26 -6.93 -21.44
CA LEU A 488 1.96 -7.28 -20.21
C LEU A 488 1.03 -7.79 -19.11
N PHE A 489 -0.22 -8.15 -19.47
CA PHE A 489 -1.16 -8.73 -18.50
C PHE A 489 -0.52 -9.92 -17.77
N GLY A 490 -0.71 -9.97 -16.47
CA GLY A 490 -0.15 -11.02 -15.63
C GLY A 490 1.36 -10.97 -15.40
N LYS A 491 2.08 -10.03 -16.02
CA LYS A 491 3.51 -9.82 -15.80
C LYS A 491 3.74 -8.72 -14.78
N SER A 492 4.69 -8.93 -13.89
CA SER A 492 5.15 -7.90 -12.95
C SER A 492 6.25 -7.08 -13.61
N ILE A 493 6.06 -5.77 -13.70
CA ILE A 493 7.03 -4.83 -14.29
C ILE A 493 7.82 -4.06 -13.23
N THR A 494 7.56 -4.33 -11.95
CA THR A 494 8.22 -3.69 -10.81
C THR A 494 8.76 -4.75 -9.86
N ILE A 495 9.67 -4.34 -8.98
CA ILE A 495 10.13 -5.14 -7.86
C ILE A 495 9.22 -4.86 -6.67
N ALA A 496 8.88 -5.87 -5.88
CA ALA A 496 8.09 -5.70 -4.68
C ALA A 496 8.84 -4.77 -3.71
N GLY A 497 8.16 -3.72 -3.28
CA GLY A 497 8.67 -2.87 -2.21
C GLY A 497 8.81 -3.68 -0.92
N SER A 498 9.79 -3.32 -0.10
CA SER A 498 10.05 -4.04 1.12
C SER A 498 8.87 -3.96 2.08
N TYR A 499 8.62 -5.06 2.72
CA TYR A 499 7.61 -5.19 3.77
C TYR A 499 8.14 -4.55 5.06
N GLY A 500 7.90 -3.24 5.22
CA GLY A 500 8.09 -2.53 6.49
C GLY A 500 9.39 -1.77 6.70
N ALA A 501 10.37 -1.83 5.81
CA ALA A 501 11.59 -1.07 5.95
C ALA A 501 12.32 -0.90 4.61
N GLY A 502 11.72 -0.20 3.64
CA GLY A 502 12.42 0.28 2.43
C GLY A 502 13.61 -0.57 1.98
N ASP A 503 13.44 -1.89 1.74
CA ASP A 503 14.53 -2.73 1.24
C ASP A 503 14.66 -2.55 -0.28
N PRO A 504 15.55 -1.67 -0.77
CA PRO A 504 15.74 -1.46 -2.20
C PRO A 504 16.36 -2.67 -2.90
N LEU A 505 16.62 -3.76 -2.17
CA LEU A 505 17.43 -4.88 -2.58
C LEU A 505 16.63 -6.16 -2.82
N SER A 506 15.31 -6.04 -2.99
CA SER A 506 14.42 -7.18 -3.26
C SER A 506 14.69 -7.88 -4.59
N GLY A 507 15.39 -7.21 -5.53
CA GLY A 507 15.64 -7.73 -6.87
C GLY A 507 16.87 -8.63 -6.99
N SER A 508 17.93 -8.35 -6.24
CA SER A 508 19.20 -9.06 -6.33
C SER A 508 19.86 -9.20 -4.97
N ARG A 509 20.79 -10.16 -4.85
CA ARG A 509 21.61 -10.29 -3.66
C ARG A 509 22.61 -9.14 -3.56
N VAL A 510 22.70 -8.52 -2.38
CA VAL A 510 23.73 -7.52 -2.07
C VAL A 510 24.56 -8.00 -0.89
N ILE A 511 25.87 -7.86 -0.99
CA ILE A 511 26.81 -8.15 0.08
C ILE A 511 27.49 -6.84 0.48
N GLU A 512 27.32 -6.48 1.75
CA GLU A 512 27.92 -5.29 2.36
C GLU A 512 28.97 -5.72 3.36
N VAL A 513 30.16 -5.12 3.28
CA VAL A 513 31.24 -5.33 4.25
C VAL A 513 31.51 -4.02 4.96
N GLN A 514 31.48 -4.04 6.29
CA GLN A 514 31.67 -2.87 7.12
C GLN A 514 32.78 -3.10 8.15
N ALA A 515 33.67 -2.14 8.29
CA ALA A 515 34.68 -2.09 9.35
C ALA A 515 34.42 -0.85 10.23
N ARG A 516 34.29 -1.05 11.54
CA ARG A 516 34.05 0.02 12.51
C ARG A 516 35.05 -0.07 13.66
N ILE A 517 35.77 1.01 13.91
CA ILE A 517 36.70 1.15 15.03
C ILE A 517 36.01 1.96 16.13
N ASN A 518 35.98 1.40 17.33
CA ASN A 518 35.52 2.08 18.55
C ASN A 518 36.75 2.30 19.45
N PHE A 519 36.87 3.49 20.02
CA PHE A 519 37.98 3.92 20.84
C PHE A 519 37.56 4.73 22.06
#